data_56c4ed1efc1be0ee4e145cbba48996cb
#
_entry.id   56c4ed1efc1be0ee4e145cbba48996cb
#
_cell.length_a   1.000
_cell.length_b   1.000
_cell.length_c   1.000
_cell.angle_alpha   90.00
_cell.angle_beta   90.00
_cell.angle_gamma   90.00
#
_symmetry.space_group_name_H-M   'P 1'
#
loop_
_entity.id
_entity.type
_entity.pdbx_description
1 polymer ?
#
loop_
_entity_poly.entity_id
_entity_poly.type
_entity_poly.pdbx_seq_one_letter_code
_entity_poly.pdbx_strand_id
1 'polypeptide(L)'
;MIEGRPSRTAQHNALFRALEAAQPRPLFSDPWARRLLRGRYRLAGLLPARALARFIDRHWPGPRAAVCVRTRYIDDAVVDLVAEGLDQLVILGAGFDARAQRLPDLRQVRVYELDHPSTQAVKRAAVGRAGAPVRYVPIDFGRERLESVLDDAGVAPDARTLFLWEGVTNYLDEVSVDGTLRTIAARGTQAIVTYVDRALLDGAREFAGGRESLAHVRSLGEPFTFGLDPATLPTYLEARGLRLLEDHALSDVATRYYGDDCPPVSSYYHVVRARGRG
;
A
#
# COMPACT_ATOMS: atom_id res chain seq x y z
N MET A 1 7.14 12.10 9.04
CA MET A 1 7.97 10.96 9.55
C MET A 1 9.04 11.51 10.49
N ILE A 2 9.46 10.75 11.50
CA ILE A 2 10.59 11.14 12.37
C ILE A 2 11.88 10.89 11.58
N GLU A 3 12.67 11.94 11.38
CA GLU A 3 13.91 11.92 10.59
C GLU A 3 14.84 10.79 11.07
N GLY A 4 15.35 9.96 10.14
CA GLY A 4 16.28 8.86 10.41
C GLY A 4 15.68 7.55 10.97
N ARG A 5 14.35 7.41 11.09
CA ARG A 5 13.71 6.16 11.52
C ARG A 5 12.76 5.60 10.45
N PRO A 6 12.78 4.28 10.20
CA PRO A 6 11.82 3.66 9.30
C PRO A 6 10.40 3.81 9.84
N SER A 7 9.42 3.93 8.94
CA SER A 7 8.01 4.06 9.30
C SER A 7 7.56 2.91 10.22
N ARG A 8 6.88 3.27 11.32
CA ARG A 8 6.28 2.30 12.23
C ARG A 8 5.09 1.60 11.61
N THR A 9 4.34 2.31 10.77
CA THR A 9 3.22 1.74 10.02
C THR A 9 3.70 0.69 9.02
N ALA A 10 4.85 0.91 8.35
CA ALA A 10 5.46 -0.11 7.50
C ALA A 10 5.79 -1.40 8.27
N GLN A 11 6.25 -1.29 9.55
CA GLN A 11 6.48 -2.44 10.42
C GLN A 11 5.19 -3.18 10.78
N HIS A 12 4.09 -2.47 11.08
CA HIS A 12 2.79 -3.08 11.32
C HIS A 12 2.28 -3.85 10.12
N ASN A 13 2.31 -3.23 8.93
CA ASN A 13 1.87 -3.87 7.70
C ASN A 13 2.71 -5.12 7.40
N ALA A 14 4.03 -5.08 7.61
CA ALA A 14 4.89 -6.26 7.46
C ALA A 14 4.55 -7.36 8.49
N LEU A 15 4.26 -7.01 9.75
CA LEU A 15 3.82 -7.98 10.74
C LEU A 15 2.51 -8.66 10.33
N PHE A 16 1.51 -7.89 9.88
CA PHE A 16 0.23 -8.44 9.46
C PHE A 16 0.38 -9.39 8.27
N ARG A 17 1.19 -9.03 7.26
CA ARG A 17 1.50 -9.92 6.15
C ARG A 17 2.27 -11.17 6.59
N ALA A 18 3.21 -11.04 7.53
CA ALA A 18 3.94 -12.19 8.07
C ALA A 18 3.04 -13.17 8.82
N LEU A 19 2.05 -12.64 9.58
CA LEU A 19 1.07 -13.46 10.27
C LEU A 19 0.11 -14.15 9.30
N GLU A 20 -0.28 -13.48 8.22
CA GLU A 20 -1.12 -14.06 7.17
C GLU A 20 -0.39 -15.15 6.41
N ALA A 21 0.82 -14.88 5.93
CA ALA A 21 1.64 -15.86 5.20
C ALA A 21 1.96 -17.14 6.01
N ALA A 22 1.82 -17.08 7.34
CA ALA A 22 2.01 -18.23 8.23
C ALA A 22 0.70 -18.97 8.58
N GLN A 23 -0.45 -18.60 8.00
CA GLN A 23 -1.70 -19.32 8.17
C GLN A 23 -1.70 -20.62 7.38
N PRO A 24 -2.50 -21.65 7.75
CA PRO A 24 -2.60 -22.91 7.01
C PRO A 24 -3.15 -22.74 5.57
N ARG A 25 -4.00 -21.74 5.36
CA ARG A 25 -4.54 -21.35 4.05
C ARG A 25 -4.34 -19.84 3.91
N PRO A 26 -3.12 -19.39 3.57
CA PRO A 26 -2.82 -17.97 3.48
C PRO A 26 -3.42 -17.39 2.20
N LEU A 27 -3.82 -16.10 2.24
CA LEU A 27 -4.27 -15.38 1.05
C LEU A 27 -3.14 -15.21 0.02
N PHE A 28 -1.91 -15.12 0.48
CA PHE A 28 -0.72 -14.94 -0.34
C PHE A 28 0.52 -15.50 0.38
N SER A 29 1.58 -15.75 -0.38
CA SER A 29 2.90 -16.07 0.16
C SER A 29 3.73 -14.79 0.30
N ASP A 30 4.26 -14.52 1.51
CA ASP A 30 5.21 -13.43 1.73
C ASP A 30 6.34 -13.85 2.68
N PRO A 31 7.34 -14.58 2.17
CA PRO A 31 8.47 -15.01 3.00
C PRO A 31 9.37 -13.85 3.44
N TRP A 32 9.21 -12.67 2.82
CA TRP A 32 10.00 -11.48 3.11
C TRP A 32 9.45 -10.66 4.25
N ALA A 33 8.13 -10.66 4.44
CA ALA A 33 7.48 -9.87 5.48
C ALA A 33 8.15 -10.06 6.86
N ARG A 34 8.43 -11.32 7.24
CA ARG A 34 9.10 -11.64 8.51
C ARG A 34 10.55 -11.15 8.58
N ARG A 35 11.28 -11.16 7.45
CA ARG A 35 12.68 -10.68 7.39
C ARG A 35 12.79 -9.17 7.53
N LEU A 36 11.74 -8.45 7.15
CA LEU A 36 11.64 -6.99 7.22
C LEU A 36 11.33 -6.49 8.63
N LEU A 37 10.87 -7.36 9.55
CA LEU A 37 10.57 -6.98 10.92
C LEU A 37 11.81 -6.59 11.71
N ARG A 38 11.70 -5.55 12.56
CA ARG A 38 12.74 -5.03 13.43
C ARG A 38 12.24 -4.86 14.86
N GLY A 39 13.17 -4.84 15.83
CA GLY A 39 12.88 -4.58 17.23
C GLY A 39 11.74 -5.44 17.77
N ARG A 40 10.77 -4.79 18.45
CA ARG A 40 9.61 -5.47 19.04
C ARG A 40 8.76 -6.26 18.04
N TYR A 41 8.69 -5.79 16.79
CA TYR A 41 7.93 -6.48 15.75
C TYR A 41 8.57 -7.81 15.36
N ARG A 42 9.90 -7.88 15.36
CA ARG A 42 10.63 -9.14 15.15
C ARG A 42 10.33 -10.15 16.25
N LEU A 43 10.29 -9.69 17.51
CA LEU A 43 9.92 -10.55 18.65
C LEU A 43 8.47 -11.03 18.52
N ALA A 44 7.54 -10.13 18.19
CA ALA A 44 6.14 -10.47 17.95
C ALA A 44 6.01 -11.53 16.80
N GLY A 45 6.79 -11.39 15.72
CA GLY A 45 6.81 -12.35 14.62
C GLY A 45 7.33 -13.74 14.99
N LEU A 46 7.89 -13.94 16.18
CA LEU A 46 8.31 -15.27 16.71
C LEU A 46 7.17 -15.99 17.44
N LEU A 47 6.10 -15.28 17.82
CA LEU A 47 4.94 -15.86 18.48
C LEU A 47 4.15 -16.78 17.52
N PRO A 48 3.33 -17.73 18.04
CA PRO A 48 2.46 -18.54 17.21
C PRO A 48 1.51 -17.66 16.39
N ALA A 49 1.68 -17.66 15.05
CA ALA A 49 1.02 -16.71 14.14
C ALA A 49 -0.51 -16.70 14.29
N ARG A 50 -1.13 -17.91 14.41
CA ARG A 50 -2.60 -18.04 14.58
C ARG A 50 -3.08 -17.40 15.88
N ALA A 51 -2.36 -17.63 16.98
CA ALA A 51 -2.73 -17.08 18.28
C ALA A 51 -2.60 -15.55 18.29
N LEU A 52 -1.48 -15.04 17.75
CA LEU A 52 -1.26 -13.59 17.67
C LEU A 52 -2.26 -12.91 16.71
N ALA A 53 -2.56 -13.51 15.56
CA ALA A 53 -3.56 -12.96 14.65
C ALA A 53 -4.94 -12.87 15.31
N ARG A 54 -5.41 -13.94 15.97
CA ARG A 54 -6.68 -13.94 16.72
C ARG A 54 -6.70 -12.92 17.86
N PHE A 55 -5.58 -12.78 18.58
CA PHE A 55 -5.45 -11.79 19.64
C PHE A 55 -5.60 -10.38 19.06
N ILE A 56 -4.92 -10.07 17.96
CA ILE A 56 -5.00 -8.77 17.27
C ILE A 56 -6.44 -8.52 16.80
N ASP A 57 -7.05 -9.46 16.08
CA ASP A 57 -8.40 -9.31 15.52
C ASP A 57 -9.47 -9.13 16.60
N ARG A 58 -9.26 -9.72 17.78
CA ARG A 58 -10.17 -9.56 18.93
C ARG A 58 -10.06 -8.19 19.59
N HIS A 59 -8.84 -7.63 19.70
CA HIS A 59 -8.59 -6.37 20.42
C HIS A 59 -8.54 -5.15 19.50
N TRP A 60 -8.31 -5.37 18.23
CA TRP A 60 -8.27 -4.34 17.20
C TRP A 60 -8.86 -4.91 15.90
N PRO A 61 -10.19 -5.06 15.85
CA PRO A 61 -10.87 -5.68 14.69
C PRO A 61 -10.74 -4.80 13.45
N GLY A 62 -10.40 -5.43 12.33
CA GLY A 62 -10.42 -4.82 11.00
C GLY A 62 -9.07 -4.56 10.35
N PRO A 63 -8.11 -3.85 10.96
CA PRO A 63 -6.90 -3.39 10.26
C PRO A 63 -6.00 -4.51 9.74
N ARG A 64 -5.80 -5.61 10.50
CA ARG A 64 -4.96 -6.72 10.03
C ARG A 64 -5.54 -7.34 8.77
N ALA A 65 -6.81 -7.69 8.82
CA ALA A 65 -7.49 -8.32 7.70
C ALA A 65 -7.58 -7.36 6.50
N ALA A 66 -7.81 -6.05 6.72
CA ALA A 66 -7.78 -5.05 5.66
C ALA A 66 -6.44 -4.99 4.94
N VAL A 67 -5.31 -5.01 5.67
CA VAL A 67 -3.98 -5.08 5.05
C VAL A 67 -3.80 -6.35 4.23
N CYS A 68 -4.29 -7.50 4.70
CA CYS A 68 -4.17 -8.77 4.00
C CYS A 68 -5.03 -8.81 2.72
N VAL A 69 -6.30 -8.38 2.81
CA VAL A 69 -7.21 -8.26 1.66
C VAL A 69 -6.64 -7.31 0.61
N ARG A 70 -6.18 -6.12 1.05
CA ARG A 70 -5.54 -5.14 0.18
C ARG A 70 -4.33 -5.70 -0.54
N THR A 71 -3.45 -6.42 0.19
CA THR A 71 -2.27 -7.04 -0.39
C THR A 71 -2.66 -8.03 -1.48
N ARG A 72 -3.63 -8.92 -1.21
CA ARG A 72 -4.09 -9.92 -2.17
C ARG A 72 -4.76 -9.28 -3.39
N TYR A 73 -5.64 -8.31 -3.19
CA TYR A 73 -6.30 -7.60 -4.29
C TYR A 73 -5.29 -6.92 -5.22
N ILE A 74 -4.31 -6.23 -4.65
CA ILE A 74 -3.27 -5.56 -5.44
C ILE A 74 -2.39 -6.58 -6.17
N ASP A 75 -2.06 -7.71 -5.54
CA ASP A 75 -1.29 -8.78 -6.17
C ASP A 75 -2.01 -9.34 -7.40
N ASP A 76 -3.29 -9.66 -7.27
CA ASP A 76 -4.11 -10.15 -8.38
C ASP A 76 -4.12 -9.12 -9.53
N ALA A 77 -4.38 -7.84 -9.22
CA ALA A 77 -4.40 -6.78 -10.22
C ALA A 77 -3.03 -6.56 -10.90
N VAL A 78 -1.93 -6.70 -10.17
CA VAL A 78 -0.58 -6.61 -10.74
C VAL A 78 -0.32 -7.78 -11.68
N VAL A 79 -0.67 -9.01 -11.30
CA VAL A 79 -0.49 -10.20 -12.14
C VAL A 79 -1.31 -10.08 -13.42
N ASP A 80 -2.57 -9.64 -13.33
CA ASP A 80 -3.43 -9.42 -14.50
C ASP A 80 -2.81 -8.39 -15.45
N LEU A 81 -2.32 -7.25 -14.92
CA LEU A 81 -1.69 -6.21 -15.75
C LEU A 81 -0.38 -6.66 -16.38
N VAL A 82 0.40 -7.51 -15.69
CA VAL A 82 1.61 -8.13 -16.28
C VAL A 82 1.23 -9.04 -17.46
N ALA A 83 0.17 -9.83 -17.32
CA ALA A 83 -0.34 -10.66 -18.40
C ALA A 83 -0.85 -9.83 -19.60
N GLU A 84 -1.35 -8.62 -19.34
CA GLU A 84 -1.75 -7.64 -20.36
C GLU A 84 -0.55 -6.89 -20.99
N GLY A 85 0.69 -7.14 -20.56
CA GLY A 85 1.91 -6.55 -21.09
C GLY A 85 2.36 -5.27 -20.38
N LEU A 86 2.32 -5.24 -19.05
CA LEU A 86 2.90 -4.17 -18.23
C LEU A 86 4.42 -4.09 -18.41
N ASP A 87 4.95 -2.91 -18.75
CA ASP A 87 6.38 -2.69 -18.93
C ASP A 87 7.08 -2.23 -17.65
N GLN A 88 6.38 -1.40 -16.85
CA GLN A 88 6.92 -0.75 -15.67
C GLN A 88 5.95 -0.76 -14.51
N LEU A 89 6.46 -1.02 -13.31
CA LEU A 89 5.77 -0.85 -12.04
C LEU A 89 6.50 0.21 -11.22
N VAL A 90 5.81 1.29 -10.87
CA VAL A 90 6.32 2.37 -10.03
C VAL A 90 5.57 2.33 -8.68
N ILE A 91 6.26 2.00 -7.60
CA ILE A 91 5.69 1.91 -6.26
C ILE A 91 6.06 3.17 -5.48
N LEU A 92 5.06 3.99 -5.18
CA LEU A 92 5.21 5.25 -4.46
C LEU A 92 5.05 5.02 -2.95
N GLY A 93 6.06 5.39 -2.17
CA GLY A 93 6.11 5.10 -0.74
C GLY A 93 6.21 3.60 -0.48
N ALA A 94 7.15 2.94 -1.13
CA ALA A 94 7.25 1.49 -1.18
C ALA A 94 7.41 0.81 0.19
N GLY A 95 7.89 1.51 1.21
CA GLY A 95 7.99 0.98 2.56
C GLY A 95 8.67 -0.39 2.60
N PHE A 96 7.95 -1.34 3.14
CA PHE A 96 8.33 -2.76 3.18
C PHE A 96 7.50 -3.61 2.21
N ASP A 97 7.06 -3.04 1.11
CA ASP A 97 6.51 -3.83 0.01
C ASP A 97 7.54 -4.86 -0.47
N ALA A 98 7.13 -6.08 -0.67
CA ALA A 98 8.00 -7.17 -1.11
C ALA A 98 7.53 -7.80 -2.44
N ARG A 99 6.63 -7.14 -3.19
CA ARG A 99 6.07 -7.69 -4.44
C ARG A 99 7.16 -8.01 -5.44
N ALA A 100 8.12 -7.10 -5.64
CA ALA A 100 9.25 -7.34 -6.51
C ALA A 100 10.07 -8.59 -6.14
N GLN A 101 10.10 -8.95 -4.85
CA GLN A 101 10.83 -10.11 -4.37
C GLN A 101 10.00 -11.40 -4.37
N ARG A 102 8.65 -11.32 -4.30
CA ARG A 102 7.78 -12.48 -4.10
C ARG A 102 6.86 -12.83 -5.26
N LEU A 103 6.60 -11.88 -6.19
CA LEU A 103 5.80 -12.14 -7.39
C LEU A 103 6.73 -12.50 -8.56
N PRO A 104 6.73 -13.78 -9.00
CA PRO A 104 7.58 -14.19 -10.13
C PRO A 104 7.27 -13.44 -11.43
N ASP A 105 6.02 -13.03 -11.61
CA ASP A 105 5.51 -12.32 -12.77
C ASP A 105 6.25 -10.98 -13.01
N LEU A 106 6.73 -10.34 -11.93
CA LEU A 106 7.48 -9.08 -12.02
C LEU A 106 8.91 -9.22 -12.55
N ARG A 107 9.42 -10.44 -12.80
CA ARG A 107 10.81 -10.64 -13.27
C ARG A 107 11.11 -9.98 -14.62
N GLN A 108 10.10 -9.81 -15.46
CA GLN A 108 10.22 -9.18 -16.78
C GLN A 108 9.77 -7.70 -16.77
N VAL A 109 9.30 -7.19 -15.62
CA VAL A 109 8.83 -5.83 -15.45
C VAL A 109 9.92 -4.97 -14.82
N ARG A 110 10.12 -3.76 -15.32
CA ARG A 110 11.01 -2.78 -14.68
C ARG A 110 10.36 -2.23 -13.42
N VAL A 111 10.89 -2.55 -12.25
CA VAL A 111 10.32 -2.13 -10.96
C VAL A 111 11.11 -0.96 -10.40
N TYR A 112 10.41 0.13 -10.11
CA TYR A 112 10.92 1.32 -9.42
C TYR A 112 10.26 1.44 -8.06
N GLU A 113 11.04 1.51 -7.01
CA GLU A 113 10.55 1.74 -5.65
C GLU A 113 11.00 3.09 -5.14
N LEU A 114 10.04 3.99 -4.96
CA LEU A 114 10.26 5.33 -4.45
C LEU A 114 9.93 5.36 -2.95
N ASP A 115 10.87 5.80 -2.13
CA ASP A 115 10.66 5.96 -0.67
C ASP A 115 11.77 6.81 -0.05
N HIS A 116 11.55 7.19 1.19
CA HIS A 116 12.55 7.90 1.97
C HIS A 116 13.84 7.05 2.11
N PRO A 117 15.04 7.65 1.97
CA PRO A 117 16.31 6.92 1.98
C PRO A 117 16.52 6.01 3.20
N SER A 118 16.06 6.44 4.38
CA SER A 118 16.20 5.66 5.62
C SER A 118 15.39 4.35 5.60
N THR A 119 14.18 4.37 5.02
CA THR A 119 13.33 3.18 4.85
C THR A 119 13.93 2.24 3.82
N GLN A 120 14.39 2.79 2.69
CA GLN A 120 15.05 2.01 1.64
C GLN A 120 16.30 1.29 2.13
N ALA A 121 17.13 1.96 2.93
CA ALA A 121 18.35 1.35 3.50
C ALA A 121 18.05 0.10 4.32
N VAL A 122 17.01 0.16 5.17
CA VAL A 122 16.56 -0.99 5.99
C VAL A 122 16.03 -2.12 5.10
N LYS A 123 15.20 -1.79 4.10
CA LYS A 123 14.63 -2.77 3.17
C LYS A 123 15.73 -3.46 2.36
N ARG A 124 16.61 -2.71 1.72
CA ARG A 124 17.72 -3.23 0.88
C ARG A 124 18.62 -4.19 1.66
N ALA A 125 18.93 -3.83 2.92
CA ALA A 125 19.73 -4.70 3.80
C ALA A 125 19.02 -6.04 4.11
N ALA A 126 17.68 -6.05 4.14
CA ALA A 126 16.90 -7.24 4.47
C ALA A 126 16.65 -8.15 3.26
N VAL A 127 16.43 -7.57 2.06
CA VAL A 127 16.06 -8.34 0.85
C VAL A 127 17.27 -8.72 -0.01
N GLY A 128 18.39 -8.00 0.10
CA GLY A 128 19.58 -8.26 -0.72
C GLY A 128 19.30 -8.11 -2.22
N ARG A 129 19.71 -9.12 -3.01
CA ARG A 129 19.51 -9.18 -4.48
C ARG A 129 18.40 -10.13 -4.90
N ALA A 130 17.49 -10.47 -4.04
CA ALA A 130 16.44 -11.44 -4.36
C ALA A 130 15.32 -10.82 -5.20
N GLY A 131 14.68 -11.64 -6.02
CA GLY A 131 13.50 -11.31 -6.81
C GLY A 131 13.78 -10.61 -8.12
N ALA A 132 12.81 -9.80 -8.58
CA ALA A 132 12.96 -8.96 -9.76
C ALA A 132 14.00 -7.85 -9.52
N PRO A 133 14.69 -7.37 -10.56
CA PRO A 133 15.56 -6.22 -10.44
C PRO A 133 14.76 -4.98 -10.01
N VAL A 134 15.15 -4.36 -8.90
CA VAL A 134 14.50 -3.15 -8.39
C VAL A 134 15.44 -1.97 -8.51
N ARG A 135 14.95 -0.88 -9.12
CA ARG A 135 15.58 0.43 -9.04
C ARG A 135 15.03 1.16 -7.83
N TYR A 136 15.85 1.26 -6.79
CA TYR A 136 15.53 2.05 -5.60
C TYR A 136 15.80 3.52 -5.87
N VAL A 137 14.76 4.34 -5.77
CA VAL A 137 14.78 5.77 -6.06
C VAL A 137 14.47 6.52 -4.75
N PRO A 138 15.45 7.18 -4.14
CA PRO A 138 15.18 7.97 -2.93
C PRO A 138 14.32 9.18 -3.27
N ILE A 139 13.34 9.47 -2.41
CA ILE A 139 12.49 10.66 -2.51
C ILE A 139 12.00 11.10 -1.14
N ASP A 140 11.97 12.42 -0.94
CA ASP A 140 11.20 13.07 0.12
C ASP A 140 9.98 13.75 -0.51
N PHE A 141 8.82 13.11 -0.43
CA PHE A 141 7.56 13.62 -1.00
C PHE A 141 7.15 15.01 -0.49
N GLY A 142 7.68 15.46 0.64
CA GLY A 142 7.42 16.81 1.17
C GLY A 142 8.34 17.90 0.61
N ARG A 143 9.39 17.53 -0.12
CA ARG A 143 10.44 18.46 -0.59
C ARG A 143 10.75 18.37 -2.06
N GLU A 144 10.56 17.20 -2.66
CA GLU A 144 10.94 16.92 -4.05
C GLU A 144 9.70 16.75 -4.94
N ARG A 145 9.83 17.18 -6.19
CA ARG A 145 8.78 17.00 -7.18
C ARG A 145 8.88 15.60 -7.78
N LEU A 146 7.82 14.83 -7.64
CA LEU A 146 7.74 13.46 -8.14
C LEU A 146 8.12 13.37 -9.63
N GLU A 147 7.64 14.29 -10.46
CA GLU A 147 7.91 14.34 -11.89
C GLU A 147 9.41 14.35 -12.21
N SER A 148 10.17 15.26 -11.58
CA SER A 148 11.62 15.36 -11.78
C SER A 148 12.34 14.09 -11.32
N VAL A 149 11.93 13.51 -10.19
CA VAL A 149 12.51 12.28 -9.67
C VAL A 149 12.27 11.09 -10.60
N LEU A 150 11.09 11.02 -11.25
CA LEU A 150 10.79 9.98 -12.23
C LEU A 150 11.65 10.12 -13.51
N ASP A 151 11.88 11.37 -13.96
CA ASP A 151 12.77 11.66 -15.10
C ASP A 151 14.20 11.20 -14.83
N ASP A 152 14.75 11.62 -13.70
CA ASP A 152 16.12 11.24 -13.27
C ASP A 152 16.24 9.73 -13.03
N ALA A 153 15.16 9.10 -12.62
CA ALA A 153 15.08 7.65 -12.49
C ALA A 153 14.95 6.93 -13.82
N GLY A 154 14.72 7.61 -14.94
CA GLY A 154 14.56 7.01 -16.26
C GLY A 154 13.29 6.17 -16.39
N VAL A 155 12.21 6.58 -15.72
CA VAL A 155 10.88 6.01 -15.94
C VAL A 155 10.41 6.46 -17.32
N ALA A 156 10.26 5.52 -18.26
CA ALA A 156 9.94 5.83 -19.64
C ALA A 156 8.48 6.34 -19.75
N PRO A 157 8.25 7.52 -20.36
CA PRO A 157 6.92 8.12 -20.41
C PRO A 157 5.93 7.34 -21.28
N ASP A 158 6.44 6.70 -22.35
CA ASP A 158 5.62 6.00 -23.34
C ASP A 158 5.42 4.50 -23.02
N ALA A 159 5.93 4.04 -21.89
CA ALA A 159 5.78 2.65 -21.48
C ALA A 159 4.44 2.41 -20.77
N ARG A 160 3.92 1.19 -20.89
CA ARG A 160 2.73 0.77 -20.11
C ARG A 160 3.10 0.68 -18.62
N THR A 161 2.77 1.72 -17.89
CA THR A 161 3.18 1.92 -16.50
C THR A 161 2.02 1.78 -15.54
N LEU A 162 2.19 0.94 -14.52
CA LEU A 162 1.35 0.93 -13.33
C LEU A 162 2.01 1.77 -12.25
N PHE A 163 1.29 2.77 -11.76
CA PHE A 163 1.61 3.43 -10.49
C PHE A 163 0.84 2.76 -9.35
N LEU A 164 1.57 2.23 -8.39
CA LEU A 164 1.03 1.69 -7.15
C LEU A 164 1.30 2.64 -5.99
N TRP A 165 0.23 3.16 -5.38
CA TRP A 165 0.30 4.12 -4.29
C TRP A 165 -0.49 3.60 -3.08
N GLU A 166 0.14 2.68 -2.35
CA GLU A 166 -0.47 1.91 -1.27
C GLU A 166 -0.13 2.44 0.12
N GLY A 167 -1.14 2.83 0.89
CA GLY A 167 -0.99 3.16 2.32
C GLY A 167 -0.21 4.43 2.61
N VAL A 168 -0.23 5.41 1.70
CA VAL A 168 0.55 6.67 1.79
C VAL A 168 -0.35 7.90 1.79
N THR A 169 -1.40 7.94 0.98
CA THR A 169 -2.27 9.12 0.77
C THR A 169 -2.75 9.73 2.09
N ASN A 170 -3.14 8.87 3.02
CA ASN A 170 -3.70 9.24 4.32
C ASN A 170 -2.72 9.92 5.28
N TYR A 171 -1.43 10.04 4.92
CA TYR A 171 -0.38 10.73 5.71
C TYR A 171 0.09 12.04 5.06
N LEU A 172 -0.42 12.37 3.89
CA LEU A 172 -0.04 13.55 3.12
C LEU A 172 -1.06 14.67 3.29
N ASP A 173 -0.69 15.88 2.90
CA ASP A 173 -1.63 16.98 2.71
C ASP A 173 -2.30 16.91 1.33
N GLU A 174 -3.37 17.66 1.17
CA GLU A 174 -4.16 17.68 -0.07
C GLU A 174 -3.34 18.16 -1.29
N VAL A 175 -2.41 19.09 -1.09
CA VAL A 175 -1.57 19.63 -2.18
C VAL A 175 -0.63 18.53 -2.70
N SER A 176 -0.02 17.78 -1.80
CA SER A 176 0.85 16.65 -2.14
C SER A 176 0.09 15.52 -2.84
N VAL A 177 -1.14 15.24 -2.37
CA VAL A 177 -2.01 14.25 -3.03
C VAL A 177 -2.41 14.70 -4.42
N ASP A 178 -2.85 15.97 -4.59
CA ASP A 178 -3.23 16.53 -5.88
C ASP A 178 -2.07 16.46 -6.89
N GLY A 179 -0.90 16.96 -6.51
CA GLY A 179 0.30 16.94 -7.36
C GLY A 179 0.72 15.53 -7.78
N THR A 180 0.67 14.58 -6.85
CA THR A 180 0.99 13.16 -7.14
C THR A 180 0.00 12.55 -8.11
N LEU A 181 -1.31 12.76 -7.92
CA LEU A 181 -2.34 12.22 -8.83
C LEU A 181 -2.22 12.81 -10.25
N ARG A 182 -1.91 14.11 -10.38
CA ARG A 182 -1.66 14.73 -11.69
C ARG A 182 -0.43 14.15 -12.37
N THR A 183 0.65 13.90 -11.63
CA THR A 183 1.85 13.26 -12.17
C THR A 183 1.54 11.82 -12.62
N ILE A 184 0.79 11.06 -11.83
CA ILE A 184 0.32 9.71 -12.19
C ILE A 184 -0.51 9.77 -13.48
N ALA A 185 -1.45 10.71 -13.58
CA ALA A 185 -2.31 10.88 -14.76
C ALA A 185 -1.53 11.20 -16.05
N ALA A 186 -0.47 12.01 -15.90
CA ALA A 186 0.37 12.41 -17.03
C ALA A 186 1.34 11.32 -17.49
N ARG A 187 1.71 10.38 -16.63
CA ARG A 187 2.80 9.43 -16.88
C ARG A 187 2.40 7.96 -16.78
N GLY A 188 1.23 7.67 -16.23
CA GLY A 188 0.77 6.31 -15.99
C GLY A 188 -0.38 5.90 -16.88
N THR A 189 -0.32 4.69 -17.42
CA THR A 189 -1.46 4.09 -18.09
C THR A 189 -2.49 3.54 -17.11
N GLN A 190 -2.03 3.09 -15.94
CA GLN A 190 -2.84 2.52 -14.87
C GLN A 190 -2.37 3.04 -13.50
N ALA A 191 -3.31 3.16 -12.57
CA ALA A 191 -3.03 3.48 -11.19
C ALA A 191 -3.81 2.57 -10.24
N ILE A 192 -3.16 2.13 -9.16
CA ILE A 192 -3.80 1.54 -8.00
C ILE A 192 -3.47 2.43 -6.82
N VAL A 193 -4.50 3.01 -6.21
CA VAL A 193 -4.37 3.94 -5.09
C VAL A 193 -5.21 3.42 -3.92
N THR A 194 -4.71 3.59 -2.70
CA THR A 194 -5.51 3.30 -1.51
C THR A 194 -5.73 4.55 -0.69
N TYR A 195 -6.90 4.67 -0.08
CA TYR A 195 -7.25 5.82 0.73
C TYR A 195 -8.13 5.41 1.93
N VAL A 196 -8.32 6.32 2.86
CA VAL A 196 -9.31 6.21 3.93
C VAL A 196 -10.51 7.08 3.62
N ASP A 197 -11.70 6.58 3.92
CA ASP A 197 -12.95 7.37 3.82
C ASP A 197 -12.84 8.62 4.68
N ARG A 198 -13.08 9.79 4.07
CA ARG A 198 -13.04 11.09 4.76
C ARG A 198 -13.97 11.14 5.97
N ALA A 199 -15.12 10.48 5.89
CA ALA A 199 -16.08 10.42 6.97
C ALA A 199 -15.50 9.84 8.28
N LEU A 200 -14.43 9.02 8.20
CA LEU A 200 -13.69 8.56 9.38
C LEU A 200 -12.96 9.72 10.07
N LEU A 201 -12.32 10.61 9.29
CA LEU A 201 -11.52 11.72 9.81
C LEU A 201 -12.40 12.82 10.39
N ASP A 202 -13.50 13.11 9.70
CA ASP A 202 -14.46 14.16 10.06
C ASP A 202 -15.43 13.71 11.17
N GLY A 203 -15.42 12.42 11.52
CA GLY A 203 -16.37 11.84 12.49
C GLY A 203 -17.82 11.82 11.98
N ALA A 204 -18.02 11.99 10.67
CA ALA A 204 -19.36 12.02 10.06
C ALA A 204 -20.03 10.66 10.00
N ARG A 205 -19.23 9.58 10.09
CA ARG A 205 -19.71 8.19 10.12
C ARG A 205 -18.88 7.36 11.09
N GLU A 206 -19.55 6.50 11.84
CA GLU A 206 -18.87 5.51 12.68
C GLU A 206 -18.46 4.29 11.85
N PHE A 207 -17.22 3.84 12.09
CA PHE A 207 -16.67 2.64 11.48
C PHE A 207 -16.15 1.70 12.58
N ALA A 208 -16.39 0.42 12.42
CA ALA A 208 -15.88 -0.58 13.34
C ALA A 208 -14.33 -0.52 13.42
N GLY A 209 -13.78 -0.35 14.61
CA GLY A 209 -12.34 -0.19 14.84
C GLY A 209 -11.75 1.14 14.36
N GLY A 210 -12.57 2.09 13.89
CA GLY A 210 -12.10 3.35 13.33
C GLY A 210 -11.47 4.27 14.37
N ARG A 211 -12.12 4.45 15.55
CA ARG A 211 -11.58 5.28 16.64
C ARG A 211 -10.25 4.73 17.18
N GLU A 212 -10.19 3.42 17.35
CA GLU A 212 -8.99 2.71 17.80
C GLU A 212 -7.84 2.89 16.80
N SER A 213 -8.15 2.81 15.50
CA SER A 213 -7.17 3.01 14.43
C SER A 213 -6.64 4.44 14.42
N LEU A 214 -7.50 5.46 14.54
CA LEU A 214 -7.07 6.87 14.63
C LEU A 214 -6.21 7.12 15.87
N ALA A 215 -6.61 6.58 17.03
CA ALA A 215 -5.83 6.69 18.27
C ALA A 215 -4.46 6.00 18.11
N HIS A 216 -4.45 4.83 17.49
CA HIS A 216 -3.23 4.06 17.28
C HIS A 216 -2.23 4.79 16.39
N VAL A 217 -2.63 5.26 15.20
CA VAL A 217 -1.71 5.96 14.27
C VAL A 217 -1.20 7.27 14.87
N ARG A 218 -2.03 7.98 15.66
CA ARG A 218 -1.58 9.15 16.45
C ARG A 218 -0.49 8.78 17.45
N SER A 219 -0.65 7.65 18.16
CA SER A 219 0.35 7.16 19.12
C SER A 219 1.68 6.77 18.49
N LEU A 220 1.68 6.44 17.20
CA LEU A 220 2.88 6.17 16.41
C LEU A 220 3.58 7.45 15.93
N GLY A 221 2.92 8.62 16.03
CA GLY A 221 3.37 9.88 15.45
C GLY A 221 3.15 9.97 13.94
N GLU A 222 2.28 9.12 13.40
CA GLU A 222 1.91 9.05 11.98
C GLU A 222 0.37 9.20 11.84
N PRO A 223 -0.25 10.34 12.24
CA PRO A 223 -1.69 10.51 12.20
C PRO A 223 -2.20 10.53 10.75
N PHE A 224 -3.44 10.08 10.53
CA PHE A 224 -4.11 10.30 9.27
C PHE A 224 -4.48 11.78 9.14
N THR A 225 -4.12 12.38 8.01
CA THR A 225 -4.30 13.81 7.71
C THR A 225 -5.18 14.02 6.49
N PHE A 226 -5.36 13.00 5.64
CA PHE A 226 -6.10 13.08 4.40
C PHE A 226 -7.00 11.85 4.21
N GLY A 227 -8.16 12.08 3.62
CA GLY A 227 -9.12 11.06 3.19
C GLY A 227 -9.92 11.54 1.99
N LEU A 228 -10.51 10.62 1.24
CA LEU A 228 -11.39 10.91 0.11
C LEU A 228 -12.81 10.46 0.43
N ASP A 229 -13.77 11.18 -0.14
CA ASP A 229 -15.19 10.80 -0.07
C ASP A 229 -15.49 9.87 -1.27
N PRO A 230 -15.89 8.61 -1.04
CA PRO A 230 -16.23 7.69 -2.12
C PRO A 230 -17.30 8.24 -3.08
N ALA A 231 -18.25 9.04 -2.57
CA ALA A 231 -19.34 9.58 -3.39
C ALA A 231 -18.85 10.61 -4.42
N THR A 232 -17.80 11.36 -4.11
CA THR A 232 -17.22 12.39 -4.99
C THR A 232 -15.96 11.94 -5.71
N LEU A 233 -15.46 10.74 -5.41
CA LEU A 233 -14.23 10.20 -5.95
C LEU A 233 -14.13 10.23 -7.49
N PRO A 234 -15.17 9.84 -8.26
CA PRO A 234 -15.09 9.88 -9.72
C PRO A 234 -14.76 11.27 -10.25
N THR A 235 -15.49 12.30 -9.78
CA THR A 235 -15.27 13.69 -10.17
C THR A 235 -13.92 14.20 -9.68
N TYR A 236 -13.50 13.81 -8.48
CA TYR A 236 -12.20 14.17 -7.90
C TYR A 236 -11.03 13.67 -8.74
N LEU A 237 -11.08 12.41 -9.19
CA LEU A 237 -10.07 11.81 -10.07
C LEU A 237 -10.11 12.40 -11.47
N GLU A 238 -11.31 12.62 -12.02
CA GLU A 238 -11.49 13.16 -13.36
C GLU A 238 -10.89 14.56 -13.50
N ALA A 239 -11.06 15.42 -12.50
CA ALA A 239 -10.45 16.75 -12.45
C ALA A 239 -8.91 16.72 -12.47
N ARG A 240 -8.30 15.56 -12.18
CA ARG A 240 -6.84 15.31 -12.17
C ARG A 240 -6.35 14.51 -13.36
N GLY A 241 -7.23 14.22 -14.34
CA GLY A 241 -6.89 13.48 -15.54
C GLY A 241 -6.92 11.95 -15.39
N LEU A 242 -7.51 11.45 -14.31
CA LEU A 242 -7.68 10.01 -14.06
C LEU A 242 -9.16 9.62 -14.24
N ARG A 243 -9.41 8.52 -14.92
CA ARG A 243 -10.73 7.90 -15.00
C ARG A 243 -10.83 6.76 -13.99
N LEU A 244 -11.80 6.82 -13.11
CA LEU A 244 -12.11 5.72 -12.18
C LEU A 244 -12.52 4.46 -12.97
N LEU A 245 -11.95 3.32 -12.62
CA LEU A 245 -12.34 1.99 -13.11
C LEU A 245 -13.08 1.21 -12.02
N GLU A 246 -12.51 1.15 -10.82
CA GLU A 246 -13.06 0.43 -9.67
C GLU A 246 -12.74 1.20 -8.39
N ASP A 247 -13.67 1.20 -7.44
CA ASP A 247 -13.49 1.63 -6.06
C ASP A 247 -14.17 0.61 -5.14
N HIS A 248 -13.41 0.03 -4.23
CA HIS A 248 -13.92 -0.96 -3.28
C HIS A 248 -13.50 -0.61 -1.87
N ALA A 249 -14.46 -0.56 -0.95
CA ALA A 249 -14.11 -0.73 0.46
C ALA A 249 -13.52 -2.14 0.65
N LEU A 250 -12.44 -2.26 1.43
CA LEU A 250 -11.77 -3.56 1.60
C LEU A 250 -12.68 -4.62 2.24
N SER A 251 -13.68 -4.21 3.03
CA SER A 251 -14.72 -5.08 3.56
C SER A 251 -15.54 -5.75 2.44
N ASP A 252 -15.80 -5.04 1.34
CA ASP A 252 -16.71 -5.51 0.28
C ASP A 252 -16.07 -6.62 -0.56
N VAL A 253 -14.75 -6.60 -0.69
CA VAL A 253 -14.00 -7.63 -1.43
C VAL A 253 -13.46 -8.74 -0.54
N ALA A 254 -13.56 -8.60 0.78
CA ALA A 254 -12.94 -9.53 1.73
C ALA A 254 -13.51 -10.95 1.65
N THR A 255 -14.82 -11.08 1.49
CA THR A 255 -15.51 -12.38 1.38
C THR A 255 -15.06 -13.17 0.14
N ARG A 256 -14.66 -12.48 -0.94
CA ARG A 256 -14.07 -13.12 -2.13
C ARG A 256 -12.82 -13.93 -1.78
N TYR A 257 -12.07 -13.50 -0.76
CA TYR A 257 -10.78 -14.09 -0.41
C TYR A 257 -10.85 -15.01 0.81
N TYR A 258 -11.64 -14.67 1.81
CA TYR A 258 -11.76 -15.45 3.04
C TYR A 258 -12.95 -16.42 3.07
N GLY A 259 -13.93 -16.25 2.15
CA GLY A 259 -15.17 -17.02 2.18
C GLY A 259 -15.97 -16.78 3.46
N ASP A 260 -16.57 -17.85 3.97
CA ASP A 260 -17.40 -17.80 5.19
C ASP A 260 -16.60 -17.54 6.48
N ASP A 261 -15.29 -17.81 6.47
CA ASP A 261 -14.37 -17.57 7.60
C ASP A 261 -13.83 -16.13 7.63
N CYS A 262 -14.49 -15.17 6.95
CA CYS A 262 -14.01 -13.81 6.84
C CYS A 262 -13.92 -13.11 8.20
N PRO A 263 -12.72 -12.70 8.65
CA PRO A 263 -12.59 -11.91 9.86
C PRO A 263 -13.17 -10.51 9.65
N PRO A 264 -13.41 -9.73 10.73
CA PRO A 264 -13.75 -8.32 10.59
C PRO A 264 -12.71 -7.58 9.74
N VAL A 265 -13.15 -6.81 8.75
CA VAL A 265 -12.32 -5.99 7.86
C VAL A 265 -12.75 -4.54 7.95
N SER A 266 -11.78 -3.63 8.04
CA SER A 266 -12.05 -2.19 8.11
C SER A 266 -12.72 -1.70 6.82
N SER A 267 -13.95 -1.19 6.94
CA SER A 267 -14.72 -0.68 5.80
C SER A 267 -14.39 0.76 5.41
N TYR A 268 -13.59 1.47 6.21
CA TYR A 268 -13.11 2.81 5.91
C TYR A 268 -11.85 2.83 5.04
N TYR A 269 -11.21 1.68 4.79
CA TYR A 269 -10.11 1.57 3.85
C TYR A 269 -10.63 1.16 2.47
N HIS A 270 -10.20 1.90 1.46
CA HIS A 270 -10.57 1.67 0.07
C HIS A 270 -9.35 1.36 -0.80
N VAL A 271 -9.60 0.61 -1.87
CA VAL A 271 -8.66 0.40 -2.97
C VAL A 271 -9.33 0.83 -4.27
N VAL A 272 -8.60 1.64 -5.03
CA VAL A 272 -9.07 2.24 -6.29
C VAL A 272 -8.20 1.75 -7.43
N ARG A 273 -8.83 1.39 -8.55
CA ARG A 273 -8.18 1.28 -9.85
C ARG A 273 -8.62 2.44 -10.73
N ALA A 274 -7.67 3.11 -11.33
CA ALA A 274 -7.91 4.22 -12.24
C ALA A 274 -6.99 4.12 -13.47
N ARG A 275 -7.36 4.82 -14.54
CA ARG A 275 -6.58 4.91 -15.78
C ARG A 275 -6.28 6.36 -16.11
N GLY A 276 -5.05 6.66 -16.52
CA GLY A 276 -4.71 7.93 -17.13
C GLY A 276 -5.49 8.15 -18.42
N ARG A 277 -5.72 9.40 -18.78
CA ARG A 277 -6.24 9.75 -20.10
C ARG A 277 -5.06 9.60 -21.07
N GLY A 278 -4.98 8.42 -21.74
CA GLY A 278 -4.06 8.21 -22.85
C GLY A 278 -4.42 9.06 -24.05
#